data_43db0dc9e7a73615423aa892d03bd7f9
#
_entry.id   43db0dc9e7a73615423aa892d03bd7f9
#
_cell.length_a   1.000
_cell.length_b   1.000
_cell.length_c   1.000
_cell.angle_alpha   90.00
_cell.angle_beta   90.00
_cell.angle_gamma   90.00
#
_symmetry.space_group_name_H-M   'P 1'
#
loop_
_entity.id
_entity.type
_entity.pdbx_description
1 polymer ?
#
loop_
_entity_poly.entity_id
_entity_poly.type
_entity_poly.pdbx_seq_one_letter_code
_entity_poly.pdbx_strand_id
1 'polypeptide(L)'
;NTVSLMDKTTVSGSITSMKACLHMLLQSAQVTEDASLLKGASTMDILKKYISTPVNLTGCTVDEILYFVSSGKPVIAMKNSSQAVLINSYNSSSVSWFDPSTGSNTKMSLNGAEKFFENAGYVFISYI
;
A
#
# COMPACT_ATOMS: atom_id res chain seq x y z
N ASN A 1 -14.58 -5.87 -2.65
CA ASN A 1 -13.79 -5.13 -3.64
C ASN A 1 -12.32 -5.53 -3.56
N THR A 2 -11.75 -5.83 -4.69
CA THR A 2 -10.38 -6.30 -4.81
C THR A 2 -9.68 -5.55 -5.94
N VAL A 3 -8.49 -5.04 -5.65
CA VAL A 3 -7.58 -4.51 -6.66
C VAL A 3 -6.61 -5.63 -7.02
N SER A 4 -6.62 -6.03 -8.28
CA SER A 4 -5.70 -7.07 -8.77
C SER A 4 -4.29 -6.50 -8.91
N LEU A 5 -3.33 -7.17 -8.31
CA LEU A 5 -1.92 -6.78 -8.41
C LEU A 5 -1.31 -7.53 -9.61
N MET A 6 -0.76 -6.78 -10.56
CA MET A 6 -0.19 -7.36 -11.79
C MET A 6 1.03 -8.24 -11.48
N ASP A 7 1.97 -7.70 -10.70
CA ASP A 7 3.16 -8.42 -10.24
C ASP A 7 3.32 -8.21 -8.75
N LYS A 8 3.35 -9.30 -7.99
CA LYS A 8 3.60 -9.22 -6.55
C LYS A 8 5.09 -9.05 -6.34
N THR A 9 5.47 -7.90 -5.79
CA THR A 9 6.87 -7.56 -5.53
C THR A 9 7.20 -7.83 -4.06
N THR A 10 8.27 -8.57 -3.82
CA THR A 10 8.70 -8.93 -2.47
C THR A 10 9.99 -8.22 -2.09
N VAL A 11 10.28 -8.19 -0.78
CA VAL A 11 11.54 -7.64 -0.26
C VAL A 11 12.71 -8.50 -0.77
N SER A 12 13.72 -7.86 -1.32
CA SER A 12 14.94 -8.54 -1.76
C SER A 12 16.06 -7.52 -2.00
N GLY A 13 17.26 -7.83 -1.57
CA GLY A 13 18.41 -6.95 -1.81
C GLY A 13 18.18 -5.52 -1.37
N SER A 14 18.19 -4.59 -2.31
CA SER A 14 17.98 -3.16 -2.04
C SER A 14 16.50 -2.75 -2.04
N ILE A 15 15.58 -3.69 -2.30
CA ILE A 15 14.15 -3.38 -2.33
C ILE A 15 13.56 -3.59 -0.94
N THR A 16 13.21 -2.50 -0.27
CA THR A 16 12.52 -2.51 1.03
C THR A 16 11.03 -2.81 0.83
N SER A 17 10.32 -3.08 1.94
CA SER A 17 8.88 -3.30 1.86
C SER A 17 8.14 -2.07 1.32
N MET A 18 8.57 -0.86 1.69
CA MET A 18 7.98 0.38 1.16
C MET A 18 8.20 0.49 -0.34
N LYS A 19 9.39 0.21 -0.83
CA LYS A 19 9.69 0.25 -2.27
C LYS A 19 8.91 -0.81 -3.04
N ALA A 20 8.75 -1.99 -2.47
CA ALA A 20 7.94 -3.05 -3.07
C ALA A 20 6.47 -2.62 -3.19
N CYS A 21 5.91 -2.05 -2.12
CA CYS A 21 4.54 -1.52 -2.14
C CYS A 21 4.39 -0.39 -3.15
N LEU A 22 5.36 0.51 -3.22
CA LEU A 22 5.35 1.62 -4.16
C LEU A 22 5.37 1.12 -5.61
N HIS A 23 6.19 0.11 -5.90
CA HIS A 23 6.24 -0.48 -7.24
C HIS A 23 4.88 -1.06 -7.64
N MET A 24 4.24 -1.80 -6.75
CA MET A 24 2.91 -2.37 -6.99
C MET A 24 1.84 -1.29 -7.14
N LEU A 25 1.92 -0.22 -6.33
CA LEU A 25 1.00 0.91 -6.43
C LEU A 25 1.12 1.59 -7.79
N LEU A 26 2.33 1.83 -8.25
CA LEU A 26 2.59 2.43 -9.57
C LEU A 26 2.04 1.54 -10.69
N GLN A 27 2.21 0.23 -10.59
CA GLN A 27 1.65 -0.70 -11.57
C GLN A 27 0.13 -0.63 -11.59
N SER A 28 -0.53 -0.46 -10.45
CA SER A 28 -1.99 -0.31 -10.41
C SER A 28 -2.45 0.95 -11.16
N ALA A 29 -1.58 1.96 -11.26
CA ALA A 29 -1.82 3.18 -12.02
C ALA A 29 -1.27 3.09 -13.45
N GLN A 30 -0.91 1.87 -13.89
CA GLN A 30 -0.36 1.59 -15.22
C GLN A 30 1.00 2.23 -15.48
N VAL A 31 1.77 2.49 -14.43
CA VAL A 31 3.15 2.94 -14.51
C VAL A 31 4.05 1.72 -14.37
N THR A 32 4.80 1.38 -15.42
CA THR A 32 5.63 0.17 -15.47
C THR A 32 7.11 0.48 -15.32
N GLU A 33 7.45 1.31 -14.33
CA GLU A 33 8.83 1.69 -14.09
C GLU A 33 9.64 0.58 -13.41
N ASP A 34 10.91 0.52 -13.74
CA ASP A 34 11.86 -0.43 -13.15
C ASP A 34 12.05 -0.12 -11.67
N ALA A 35 12.10 -1.16 -10.83
CA ALA A 35 12.37 -1.03 -9.40
C ALA A 35 13.68 -0.29 -9.11
N SER A 36 14.65 -0.31 -10.01
CA SER A 36 15.91 0.43 -9.84
C SER A 36 15.70 1.94 -9.74
N LEU A 37 14.62 2.47 -10.33
CA LEU A 37 14.28 3.89 -10.27
C LEU A 37 13.74 4.31 -8.91
N LEU A 38 13.42 3.36 -8.04
CA LEU A 38 12.90 3.65 -6.70
C LEU A 38 14.00 3.95 -5.69
N LYS A 39 15.28 3.85 -6.07
CA LYS A 39 16.40 4.08 -5.17
C LYS A 39 16.62 5.55 -4.91
N GLY A 40 16.86 5.88 -3.63
CA GLY A 40 17.33 7.20 -3.24
C GLY A 40 16.30 8.32 -3.20
N ALA A 41 15.06 8.08 -3.57
CA ALA A 41 14.00 9.09 -3.52
C ALA A 41 12.97 8.73 -2.46
N SER A 42 12.29 9.73 -1.91
CA SER A 42 11.18 9.48 -0.99
C SER A 42 9.96 8.94 -1.74
N THR A 43 9.07 8.24 -1.01
CA THR A 43 7.86 7.69 -1.59
C THR A 43 7.01 8.76 -2.28
N MET A 44 6.80 9.89 -1.60
CA MET A 44 5.97 10.96 -2.18
C MET A 44 6.62 11.60 -3.38
N ASP A 45 7.95 11.76 -3.40
CA ASP A 45 8.66 12.32 -4.55
C ASP A 45 8.52 11.43 -5.79
N ILE A 46 8.63 10.12 -5.62
CA ILE A 46 8.43 9.16 -6.70
C ILE A 46 6.99 9.22 -7.21
N LEU A 47 6.02 9.24 -6.29
CA LEU A 47 4.61 9.30 -6.67
C LEU A 47 4.30 10.58 -7.46
N LYS A 48 4.82 11.73 -7.01
CA LYS A 48 4.61 13.01 -7.70
C LYS A 48 5.18 13.01 -9.12
N LYS A 49 6.23 12.24 -9.35
CA LYS A 49 6.86 12.15 -10.68
C LYS A 49 5.99 11.38 -11.67
N TYR A 50 5.31 10.32 -11.23
CA TYR A 50 4.59 9.41 -12.12
C TYR A 50 3.06 9.50 -12.02
N ILE A 51 2.54 10.06 -10.95
CA ILE A 51 1.10 10.17 -10.68
C ILE A 51 0.78 11.62 -10.36
N SER A 52 -0.22 12.18 -11.04
CA SER A 52 -0.57 13.60 -10.89
C SER A 52 -1.20 13.95 -9.55
N THR A 53 -1.85 12.96 -8.91
CA THR A 53 -2.63 13.21 -7.68
C THR A 53 -2.34 12.19 -6.59
N PRO A 54 -1.08 12.08 -6.11
CA PRO A 54 -0.80 11.25 -4.94
C PRO A 54 -1.36 11.91 -3.69
N VAL A 55 -1.81 11.12 -2.72
CA VAL A 55 -2.37 11.64 -1.47
C VAL A 55 -1.73 10.93 -0.27
N ASN A 56 -1.41 11.73 0.73
CA ASN A 56 -0.99 11.23 2.04
C ASN A 56 -2.23 11.16 2.94
N LEU A 57 -2.63 9.95 3.28
CA LEU A 57 -3.83 9.67 4.07
C LEU A 57 -3.50 9.41 5.53
N THR A 58 -2.31 9.75 5.97
CA THR A 58 -1.87 9.55 7.35
C THR A 58 -2.82 10.27 8.31
N GLY A 59 -3.30 9.54 9.32
CA GLY A 59 -4.30 10.03 10.26
C GLY A 59 -5.72 9.60 9.95
N CYS A 60 -5.99 9.11 8.74
CA CYS A 60 -7.30 8.54 8.40
C CYS A 60 -7.46 7.16 9.05
N THR A 61 -8.72 6.76 9.29
CA THR A 61 -9.01 5.40 9.77
C THR A 61 -8.95 4.41 8.61
N VAL A 62 -8.91 3.12 8.94
CA VAL A 62 -8.98 2.07 7.92
C VAL A 62 -10.28 2.20 7.13
N ASP A 63 -11.39 2.41 7.81
CA ASP A 63 -12.69 2.57 7.15
C ASP A 63 -12.66 3.67 6.10
N GLU A 64 -12.03 4.80 6.41
CA GLU A 64 -11.90 5.93 5.48
C GLU A 64 -11.06 5.59 4.25
N ILE A 65 -9.94 4.87 4.42
CA ILE A 65 -9.06 4.56 3.29
C ILE A 65 -9.61 3.46 2.38
N LEU A 66 -10.58 2.70 2.82
CA LEU A 66 -11.22 1.66 1.99
C LEU A 66 -11.97 2.27 0.80
N TYR A 67 -12.33 3.54 0.86
CA TYR A 67 -12.87 4.25 -0.28
C TYR A 67 -11.94 4.15 -1.50
N PHE A 68 -10.63 4.22 -1.28
CA PHE A 68 -9.64 4.14 -2.37
C PHE A 68 -9.63 2.74 -2.99
N VAL A 69 -9.71 1.70 -2.15
CA VAL A 69 -9.78 0.31 -2.63
C VAL A 69 -11.07 0.11 -3.45
N SER A 70 -12.19 0.69 -3.00
CA SER A 70 -13.45 0.60 -3.73
C SER A 70 -13.39 1.31 -5.09
N SER A 71 -12.49 2.26 -5.24
CA SER A 71 -12.26 3.00 -6.49
C SER A 71 -11.20 2.34 -7.37
N GLY A 72 -10.73 1.15 -7.01
CA GLY A 72 -9.73 0.42 -7.80
C GLY A 72 -8.29 0.80 -7.51
N LYS A 73 -8.03 1.46 -6.38
CA LYS A 73 -6.69 1.94 -6.02
C LYS A 73 -6.23 1.29 -4.72
N PRO A 74 -5.11 0.55 -4.72
CA PRO A 74 -4.59 -0.02 -3.48
C PRO A 74 -4.01 1.08 -2.59
N VAL A 75 -3.83 0.77 -1.30
CA VAL A 75 -3.32 1.73 -0.33
C VAL A 75 -2.08 1.16 0.35
N ILE A 76 -0.98 1.92 0.31
CA ILE A 76 0.22 1.58 1.08
C ILE A 76 -0.06 1.92 2.53
N ALA A 77 0.22 0.98 3.43
CA ALA A 77 0.05 1.17 4.87
C ALA A 77 1.29 0.67 5.60
N MET A 78 1.67 1.36 6.69
CA MET A 78 2.71 0.86 7.58
C MET A 78 2.10 -0.14 8.55
N LYS A 79 2.69 -1.33 8.68
CA LYS A 79 2.28 -2.30 9.70
C LYS A 79 3.08 -2.15 11.00
N ASN A 80 4.23 -1.47 10.91
CA ASN A 80 5.04 -1.08 12.07
C ASN A 80 5.94 0.08 11.63
N SER A 81 6.94 0.45 12.44
CA SER A 81 7.79 1.61 12.15
C SER A 81 8.71 1.44 10.92
N SER A 82 8.89 0.21 10.43
CA SER A 82 9.86 -0.05 9.37
C SER A 82 9.34 -0.86 8.19
N GLN A 83 8.15 -1.44 8.29
CA GLN A 83 7.63 -2.32 7.25
C GLN A 83 6.27 -1.86 6.74
N ALA A 84 6.11 -1.88 5.42
CA ALA A 84 4.89 -1.49 4.73
C ALA A 84 4.19 -2.70 4.12
N VAL A 85 2.87 -2.60 3.98
CA VAL A 85 2.02 -3.57 3.30
C VAL A 85 1.14 -2.83 2.29
N LEU A 86 0.55 -3.55 1.35
CA LEU A 86 -0.34 -2.96 0.36
C LEU A 86 -1.76 -3.50 0.55
N ILE A 87 -2.65 -2.63 1.02
CA ILE A 87 -4.07 -2.97 1.20
C ILE A 87 -4.72 -2.98 -0.18
N ASN A 88 -5.27 -4.13 -0.59
CA ASN A 88 -5.81 -4.29 -1.93
C ASN A 88 -7.19 -4.93 -1.98
N SER A 89 -7.78 -5.29 -0.83
CA SER A 89 -9.08 -5.96 -0.82
C SER A 89 -9.81 -5.74 0.50
N TYR A 90 -11.12 -5.71 0.44
CA TYR A 90 -11.96 -5.72 1.63
C TYR A 90 -13.35 -6.25 1.27
N ASN A 91 -14.09 -6.64 2.30
CA ASN A 91 -15.51 -6.95 2.20
C ASN A 91 -16.23 -6.35 3.42
N SER A 92 -17.49 -6.73 3.65
CA SER A 92 -18.29 -6.17 4.73
C SER A 92 -17.76 -6.50 6.14
N SER A 93 -16.85 -7.45 6.28
CA SER A 93 -16.39 -7.92 7.58
C SER A 93 -14.87 -7.94 7.75
N SER A 94 -14.10 -7.78 6.67
CA SER A 94 -12.64 -7.94 6.74
C SER A 94 -11.90 -7.08 5.72
N VAL A 95 -10.60 -6.90 5.99
CA VAL A 95 -9.63 -6.22 5.12
C VAL A 95 -8.49 -7.17 4.84
N SER A 96 -7.99 -7.16 3.61
CA SER A 96 -6.84 -7.98 3.20
C SER A 96 -5.75 -7.12 2.61
N TRP A 97 -4.51 -7.52 2.83
CA TRP A 97 -3.35 -6.84 2.27
C TRP A 97 -2.27 -7.83 1.90
N PHE A 98 -1.44 -7.42 0.94
CA PHE A 98 -0.24 -8.16 0.57
C PHE A 98 0.94 -7.66 1.39
N ASP A 99 1.68 -8.58 2.00
CA ASP A 99 2.86 -8.28 2.79
C ASP A 99 4.12 -8.66 2.00
N PRO A 100 4.86 -7.68 1.46
CA PRO A 100 6.08 -7.98 0.68
C PRO A 100 7.17 -8.65 1.50
N SER A 101 7.18 -8.46 2.82
CA SER A 101 8.19 -9.06 3.70
C SER A 101 8.02 -10.57 3.84
N THR A 102 6.79 -11.07 3.71
CA THR A 102 6.48 -12.49 3.81
C THR A 102 6.12 -13.12 2.46
N GLY A 103 5.76 -12.31 1.48
CA GLY A 103 5.31 -12.76 0.18
C GLY A 103 3.89 -13.32 0.19
N SER A 104 3.10 -13.06 1.23
CA SER A 104 1.76 -13.63 1.38
C SER A 104 0.71 -12.56 1.69
N ASN A 105 -0.56 -12.93 1.52
CA ASN A 105 -1.68 -12.10 1.88
C ASN A 105 -2.06 -12.34 3.34
N THR A 106 -2.47 -11.25 4.01
CA THR A 106 -3.02 -11.31 5.36
C THR A 106 -4.44 -10.78 5.31
N LYS A 107 -5.34 -11.42 6.07
CA LYS A 107 -6.75 -11.00 6.18
C LYS A 107 -7.09 -10.84 7.64
N MET A 108 -7.79 -9.76 7.97
CA MET A 108 -8.12 -9.43 9.35
C MET A 108 -9.51 -8.81 9.39
N SER A 109 -10.23 -8.96 10.52
CA SER A 109 -11.52 -8.30 10.70
C SER A 109 -11.34 -6.78 10.63
N LEU A 110 -12.42 -6.06 10.29
CA LEU A 110 -12.37 -4.60 10.23
C LEU A 110 -11.90 -4.00 11.56
N ASN A 111 -12.45 -4.46 12.69
CA ASN A 111 -12.03 -3.97 14.00
C ASN A 111 -10.57 -4.32 14.32
N GLY A 112 -10.14 -5.53 13.97
CA GLY A 112 -8.75 -5.94 14.15
C GLY A 112 -7.80 -5.11 13.30
N ALA A 113 -8.17 -4.85 12.06
CA ALA A 113 -7.38 -4.02 11.16
C ALA A 113 -7.26 -2.58 11.66
N GLU A 114 -8.35 -2.01 12.19
CA GLU A 114 -8.32 -0.66 12.78
C GLU A 114 -7.28 -0.58 13.89
N LYS A 115 -7.30 -1.53 14.82
CA LYS A 115 -6.33 -1.56 15.93
C LYS A 115 -4.91 -1.79 15.42
N PHE A 116 -4.76 -2.69 14.45
CA PHE A 116 -3.46 -3.04 13.90
C PHE A 116 -2.77 -1.82 13.28
N PHE A 117 -3.49 -1.07 12.44
CA PHE A 117 -2.94 0.10 11.77
C PHE A 117 -2.89 1.33 12.68
N GLU A 118 -3.80 1.44 13.67
CA GLU A 118 -3.71 2.47 14.69
C GLU A 118 -2.40 2.35 15.47
N ASN A 119 -2.02 1.14 15.86
CA ASN A 119 -0.77 0.88 16.55
C ASN A 119 0.46 1.25 15.72
N ALA A 120 0.33 1.28 14.42
CA ALA A 120 1.39 1.70 13.49
C ALA A 120 1.30 3.19 13.12
N GLY A 121 0.39 3.94 13.75
CA GLY A 121 0.26 5.38 13.56
C GLY A 121 -0.70 5.81 12.45
N TYR A 122 -1.53 4.93 11.92
CA TYR A 122 -2.44 5.23 10.80
C TYR A 122 -1.71 5.87 9.62
N VAL A 123 -0.58 5.30 9.21
CA VAL A 123 0.20 5.83 8.08
C VAL A 123 -0.27 5.17 6.79
N PHE A 124 -0.86 5.96 5.90
CA PHE A 124 -1.43 5.49 4.64
C PHE A 124 -1.06 6.42 3.50
N ILE A 125 -0.81 5.85 2.32
CA ILE A 125 -0.52 6.59 1.09
C ILE A 125 -1.25 5.91 -0.07
N SER A 126 -1.89 6.73 -0.93
CA SER A 126 -2.52 6.24 -2.14
C SER A 126 -2.54 7.37 -3.20
N TYR A 127 -3.48 7.31 -4.13
CA TYR A 127 -3.62 8.34 -5.17
C TYR A 127 -5.09 8.45 -5.58
N ILE A 128 -5.41 9.55 -6.21
CA ILE A 128 -6.77 9.80 -6.74
C ILE A 128 -6.83 9.52 -8.24
#